data_8c18e4a2140718d98bedcc3452ae6f7c
#
_entry.id   8c18e4a2140718d98bedcc3452ae6f7c
#
_cell.length_a   1.000
_cell.length_b   1.000
_cell.length_c   1.000
_cell.angle_alpha   90.00
_cell.angle_beta   90.00
_cell.angle_gamma   90.00
#
_symmetry.space_group_name_H-M   'P 1'
#
loop_
_entity.id
_entity.type
_entity.pdbx_description
1 polymer ?
#
loop_
_entity_poly.entity_id
_entity_poly.type
_entity_poly.pdbx_seq_one_letter_code
_entity_poly.pdbx_strand_id
1 'polypeptide(L)'
;MEQRRVAVTGLGLVTPLGVGLNKSWEGATSGRPGIRKITHFDASAFPTQIAGEVEGFTAEDYIEPKEIKKMDRFIHFAVAASQMAMDDSGLKITGANAERVGVIIGSGIGGLPAIEHYHKVLLEKGPRRITPFFIPMLIINLASGQVSIKFGARGPNSAAVTACATGTHSIGDAFRLIQHGYADAMIAGGSESVITPLGIGGFNAMKALSTRNDEPEKASRPFDIDRDGFVMGEGAGIVVLEALEEAEQRGARIYAELVGYGMSADAYHLTAPAPEGEGAARCMALTLKDADVPPEAVDYINAHGTSTKQGDEIETAAIKTVFGEHARRLAVSSTKSMTGHLLGAAGGVEAVFSILSMYHGVLPPTINLENPDPECDLDYVANKARKTDVRHAISNSFGFGGTNACLLFKRYGR
;
A
#
# COMPACT_ATOMS: atom_id res chain seq x y z
N MET A 1 24.36 19.34 -6.60
CA MET A 1 24.57 17.96 -7.07
C MET A 1 23.32 17.58 -7.87
N GLU A 2 23.51 17.01 -9.03
CA GLU A 2 22.42 16.45 -9.82
C GLU A 2 21.76 15.32 -9.01
N GLN A 3 20.44 15.29 -9.00
CA GLN A 3 19.71 14.25 -8.26
C GLN A 3 19.87 12.90 -8.97
N ARG A 4 20.15 11.84 -8.22
CA ARG A 4 20.28 10.48 -8.75
C ARG A 4 18.91 9.96 -9.22
N ARG A 5 18.89 9.28 -10.36
CA ARG A 5 17.72 8.53 -10.82
C ARG A 5 17.53 7.27 -9.99
N VAL A 6 16.28 6.83 -9.83
CA VAL A 6 15.94 5.71 -8.96
C VAL A 6 15.16 4.65 -9.71
N ALA A 7 15.71 3.44 -9.75
CA ALA A 7 15.10 2.26 -10.37
C ALA A 7 14.33 1.42 -9.35
N VAL A 8 13.25 0.76 -9.80
CA VAL A 8 12.58 -0.30 -9.06
C VAL A 8 13.07 -1.63 -9.63
N THR A 9 13.74 -2.41 -8.81
CA THR A 9 14.39 -3.67 -9.23
C THR A 9 13.78 -4.92 -8.62
N GLY A 10 13.04 -4.80 -7.51
CA GLY A 10 12.40 -5.94 -6.86
C GLY A 10 11.03 -5.60 -6.28
N LEU A 11 10.14 -6.58 -6.31
CA LEU A 11 8.75 -6.47 -5.90
C LEU A 11 8.33 -7.65 -5.01
N GLY A 12 7.59 -7.37 -3.94
CA GLY A 12 7.06 -8.39 -3.05
C GLY A 12 5.66 -8.07 -2.56
N LEU A 13 4.77 -9.05 -2.56
CA LEU A 13 3.36 -8.92 -2.20
C LEU A 13 2.88 -10.03 -1.26
N VAL A 14 2.14 -9.62 -0.25
CA VAL A 14 1.27 -10.47 0.57
C VAL A 14 -0.07 -9.77 0.60
N THR A 15 -1.11 -10.34 -0.02
CA THR A 15 -2.42 -9.69 -0.19
C THR A 15 -3.58 -10.68 -0.02
N PRO A 16 -4.82 -10.22 0.14
CA PRO A 16 -6.01 -11.07 0.10
C PRO A 16 -6.20 -11.83 -1.22
N LEU A 17 -5.51 -11.40 -2.29
CA LEU A 17 -5.51 -12.08 -3.58
C LEU A 17 -4.50 -13.24 -3.65
N GLY A 18 -3.59 -13.33 -2.68
CA GLY A 18 -2.63 -14.41 -2.54
C GLY A 18 -1.29 -13.97 -1.97
N VAL A 19 -0.50 -14.95 -1.56
CA VAL A 19 0.88 -14.78 -1.10
C VAL A 19 1.82 -14.94 -2.28
N GLY A 20 2.58 -13.88 -2.56
CA GLY A 20 3.52 -13.82 -3.69
C GLY A 20 3.05 -12.95 -4.85
N LEU A 21 4.05 -12.46 -5.61
CA LEU A 21 3.85 -11.51 -6.70
C LEU A 21 2.90 -12.05 -7.78
N ASN A 22 3.16 -13.26 -8.28
CA ASN A 22 2.40 -13.85 -9.38
C ASN A 22 0.93 -14.10 -9.00
N LYS A 23 0.66 -14.68 -7.81
CA LYS A 23 -0.71 -14.97 -7.35
C LYS A 23 -1.51 -13.70 -7.15
N SER A 24 -0.90 -12.67 -6.55
CA SER A 24 -1.54 -11.37 -6.32
C SER A 24 -1.84 -10.66 -7.64
N TRP A 25 -0.89 -10.68 -8.60
CA TRP A 25 -1.07 -10.08 -9.91
C TRP A 25 -2.13 -10.79 -10.77
N GLU A 26 -2.10 -12.12 -10.81
CA GLU A 26 -3.13 -12.92 -11.48
C GLU A 26 -4.53 -12.65 -10.87
N GLY A 27 -4.62 -12.61 -9.54
CA GLY A 27 -5.85 -12.25 -8.85
C GLY A 27 -6.36 -10.86 -9.22
N ALA A 28 -5.46 -9.86 -9.25
CA ALA A 28 -5.80 -8.49 -9.61
C ALA A 28 -6.25 -8.36 -11.07
N THR A 29 -5.55 -8.98 -12.01
CA THR A 29 -5.89 -8.88 -13.45
C THR A 29 -7.08 -9.74 -13.85
N SER A 30 -7.39 -10.81 -13.11
CA SER A 30 -8.61 -11.60 -13.31
C SER A 30 -9.86 -10.99 -12.68
N GLY A 31 -9.72 -9.90 -11.90
CA GLY A 31 -10.84 -9.31 -11.16
C GLY A 31 -11.35 -10.20 -10.03
N ARG A 32 -10.48 -11.01 -9.41
CA ARG A 32 -10.87 -11.94 -8.35
C ARG A 32 -11.11 -11.18 -7.04
N PRO A 33 -12.30 -11.33 -6.40
CA PRO A 33 -12.55 -10.73 -5.11
C PRO A 33 -11.74 -11.42 -4.00
N GLY A 34 -11.09 -10.64 -3.14
CA GLY A 34 -10.35 -11.13 -1.97
C GLY A 34 -11.09 -10.90 -0.65
N ILE A 35 -12.31 -10.36 -0.69
CA ILE A 35 -13.10 -10.03 0.49
C ILE A 35 -14.02 -11.19 0.85
N ARG A 36 -14.02 -11.56 2.14
CA ARG A 36 -14.78 -12.70 2.67
C ARG A 36 -15.31 -12.38 4.06
N LYS A 37 -16.07 -13.32 4.65
CA LYS A 37 -16.42 -13.25 6.07
C LYS A 37 -15.17 -13.35 6.93
N ILE A 38 -15.10 -12.55 7.99
CA ILE A 38 -13.99 -12.56 8.95
C ILE A 38 -13.90 -13.94 9.62
N THR A 39 -12.68 -14.48 9.64
CA THR A 39 -12.36 -15.76 10.28
C THR A 39 -11.41 -15.63 11.48
N HIS A 40 -10.71 -14.50 11.61
CA HIS A 40 -9.73 -14.26 12.69
C HIS A 40 -10.38 -14.20 14.08
N PHE A 41 -11.66 -13.84 14.17
CA PHE A 41 -12.45 -13.81 15.40
C PHE A 41 -13.95 -13.94 15.09
N ASP A 42 -14.77 -14.20 16.09
CA ASP A 42 -16.23 -14.18 15.94
C ASP A 42 -16.75 -12.75 15.78
N ALA A 43 -17.07 -12.40 14.54
CA ALA A 43 -17.56 -11.07 14.18
C ALA A 43 -19.10 -10.94 14.22
N SER A 44 -19.85 -11.95 14.68
CA SER A 44 -21.33 -12.00 14.63
C SER A 44 -22.01 -10.85 15.38
N ALA A 45 -21.36 -10.29 16.42
CA ALA A 45 -21.86 -9.15 17.18
C ALA A 45 -21.51 -7.77 16.56
N PHE A 46 -20.74 -7.74 15.47
CA PHE A 46 -20.29 -6.49 14.85
C PHE A 46 -21.17 -6.12 13.65
N PRO A 47 -21.40 -4.82 13.41
CA PRO A 47 -22.07 -4.35 12.18
C PRO A 47 -21.38 -4.82 10.91
N THR A 48 -20.04 -4.81 10.88
CA THR A 48 -19.22 -5.35 9.78
C THR A 48 -18.66 -6.71 10.14
N GLN A 49 -18.90 -7.70 9.28
CA GLN A 49 -18.50 -9.10 9.46
C GLN A 49 -17.61 -9.60 8.32
N ILE A 50 -17.09 -8.68 7.51
CA ILE A 50 -16.32 -8.95 6.30
C ILE A 50 -14.99 -8.22 6.30
N ALA A 51 -13.97 -8.84 5.69
CA ALA A 51 -12.63 -8.28 5.52
C ALA A 51 -11.88 -8.96 4.37
N GLY A 52 -10.78 -8.33 3.93
CA GLY A 52 -9.78 -8.92 3.07
C GLY A 52 -8.67 -9.58 3.90
N GLU A 53 -8.89 -10.81 4.35
CA GLU A 53 -7.89 -11.59 5.08
C GLU A 53 -6.89 -12.25 4.13
N VAL A 54 -5.64 -12.39 4.55
CA VAL A 54 -4.61 -13.14 3.80
C VAL A 54 -4.74 -14.61 4.07
N GLU A 55 -5.14 -15.38 3.05
CA GLU A 55 -5.26 -16.84 3.12
C GLU A 55 -3.94 -17.54 2.73
N GLY A 56 -3.67 -18.67 3.36
CA GLY A 56 -2.54 -19.55 3.00
C GLY A 56 -1.16 -18.97 3.30
N PHE A 57 -1.06 -17.99 4.20
CA PHE A 57 0.22 -17.48 4.67
C PHE A 57 0.78 -18.34 5.80
N THR A 58 1.98 -18.83 5.61
CA THR A 58 2.76 -19.60 6.58
C THR A 58 4.01 -18.81 6.95
N ALA A 59 4.09 -18.33 8.19
CA ALA A 59 5.21 -17.50 8.64
C ALA A 59 6.54 -18.28 8.63
N GLU A 60 6.48 -19.58 8.87
CA GLU A 60 7.62 -20.51 8.90
C GLU A 60 8.36 -20.59 7.56
N ASP A 61 7.71 -20.27 6.45
CA ASP A 61 8.35 -20.23 5.12
C ASP A 61 9.36 -19.07 5.00
N TYR A 62 9.26 -18.05 5.87
CA TYR A 62 10.05 -16.82 5.77
C TYR A 62 10.83 -16.48 7.04
N ILE A 63 10.43 -17.02 8.19
CA ILE A 63 10.91 -16.63 9.52
C ILE A 63 11.26 -17.90 10.31
N GLU A 64 12.43 -17.91 10.96
CA GLU A 64 12.82 -19.00 11.85
C GLU A 64 11.73 -19.22 12.94
N PRO A 65 11.30 -20.48 13.22
CA PRO A 65 10.18 -20.75 14.13
C PRO A 65 10.33 -20.15 15.54
N LYS A 66 11.58 -20.03 16.04
CA LYS A 66 11.87 -19.39 17.35
C LYS A 66 11.65 -17.90 17.37
N GLU A 67 11.69 -17.22 16.20
CA GLU A 67 11.54 -15.78 16.07
C GLU A 67 10.07 -15.36 15.82
N ILE A 68 9.23 -16.25 15.26
CA ILE A 68 7.82 -15.95 14.92
C ILE A 68 7.06 -15.39 16.11
N LYS A 69 7.16 -16.01 17.28
CA LYS A 69 6.47 -15.60 18.52
C LYS A 69 7.02 -14.33 19.18
N LYS A 70 8.03 -13.69 18.59
CA LYS A 70 8.59 -12.43 19.06
C LYS A 70 8.09 -11.24 18.22
N MET A 71 7.26 -11.49 17.21
CA MET A 71 6.77 -10.52 16.24
C MET A 71 5.25 -10.60 16.15
N ASP A 72 4.59 -9.45 15.90
CA ASP A 72 3.19 -9.41 15.50
C ASP A 72 3.05 -9.72 14.00
N ARG A 73 1.83 -10.06 13.57
CA ARG A 73 1.53 -10.52 12.21
C ARG A 73 1.91 -9.50 11.13
N PHE A 74 1.77 -8.19 11.37
CA PHE A 74 2.19 -7.18 10.39
C PHE A 74 3.70 -7.25 10.12
N ILE A 75 4.53 -7.59 11.14
CA ILE A 75 5.98 -7.80 10.96
C ILE A 75 6.23 -9.07 10.14
N HIS A 76 5.46 -10.15 10.36
CA HIS A 76 5.57 -11.36 9.54
C HIS A 76 5.34 -11.05 8.05
N PHE A 77 4.30 -10.28 7.72
CA PHE A 77 4.02 -9.87 6.35
C PHE A 77 5.13 -8.99 5.77
N ALA A 78 5.64 -8.04 6.55
CA ALA A 78 6.76 -7.19 6.14
C ALA A 78 8.01 -8.01 5.80
N VAL A 79 8.38 -8.96 6.64
CA VAL A 79 9.55 -9.85 6.43
C VAL A 79 9.34 -10.74 5.20
N ALA A 80 8.16 -11.32 5.03
CA ALA A 80 7.84 -12.18 3.89
C ALA A 80 7.87 -11.41 2.56
N ALA A 81 7.17 -10.27 2.49
CA ALA A 81 7.17 -9.43 1.29
C ALA A 81 8.57 -8.88 0.97
N SER A 82 9.35 -8.52 1.99
CA SER A 82 10.75 -8.10 1.80
C SER A 82 11.64 -9.24 1.27
N GLN A 83 11.43 -10.47 1.75
CA GLN A 83 12.17 -11.63 1.21
C GLN A 83 11.85 -11.81 -0.28
N MET A 84 10.57 -11.77 -0.65
CA MET A 84 10.15 -11.87 -2.06
C MET A 84 10.77 -10.75 -2.91
N ALA A 85 10.75 -9.50 -2.43
CA ALA A 85 11.31 -8.36 -3.16
C ALA A 85 12.84 -8.46 -3.31
N MET A 86 13.54 -8.92 -2.29
CA MET A 86 14.99 -9.13 -2.34
C MET A 86 15.37 -10.26 -3.28
N ASP A 87 14.63 -11.38 -3.25
CA ASP A 87 14.85 -12.51 -4.15
C ASP A 87 14.57 -12.10 -5.62
N ASP A 88 13.52 -11.32 -5.83
CA ASP A 88 13.13 -10.81 -7.15
C ASP A 88 14.15 -9.80 -7.72
N SER A 89 14.70 -8.92 -6.87
CA SER A 89 15.72 -7.95 -7.27
C SER A 89 17.07 -8.58 -7.57
N GLY A 90 17.37 -9.71 -6.96
CA GLY A 90 18.69 -10.36 -6.97
C GLY A 90 19.79 -9.53 -6.28
N LEU A 91 19.42 -8.43 -5.58
CA LEU A 91 20.38 -7.60 -4.83
C LEU A 91 21.01 -8.42 -3.69
N LYS A 92 22.34 -8.43 -3.62
CA LYS A 92 23.08 -9.08 -2.53
C LYS A 92 23.64 -8.01 -1.58
N ILE A 93 23.25 -8.10 -0.31
CA ILE A 93 23.82 -7.25 0.74
C ILE A 93 25.04 -7.97 1.31
N THR A 94 26.19 -7.30 1.26
CA THR A 94 27.49 -7.80 1.71
C THR A 94 28.15 -6.79 2.62
N GLY A 95 29.28 -7.13 3.23
CA GLY A 95 30.04 -6.16 4.04
C GLY A 95 30.47 -4.90 3.26
N ALA A 96 30.55 -4.98 1.93
CA ALA A 96 30.98 -3.86 1.10
C ALA A 96 29.88 -2.80 0.87
N ASN A 97 28.60 -3.21 0.86
CA ASN A 97 27.48 -2.31 0.55
C ASN A 97 26.45 -2.19 1.68
N ALA A 98 26.57 -2.95 2.77
CA ALA A 98 25.58 -3.00 3.84
C ALA A 98 25.21 -1.63 4.41
N GLU A 99 26.17 -0.70 4.54
CA GLU A 99 25.96 0.65 5.07
C GLU A 99 25.26 1.59 4.07
N ARG A 100 25.14 1.13 2.81
CA ARG A 100 24.49 1.88 1.72
C ARG A 100 23.12 1.31 1.37
N VAL A 101 22.67 0.23 2.06
CA VAL A 101 21.35 -0.37 1.87
C VAL A 101 20.50 -0.12 3.11
N GLY A 102 19.41 0.62 2.95
CA GLY A 102 18.50 0.98 4.04
C GLY A 102 17.14 0.29 3.97
N VAL A 103 16.31 0.51 5.00
CA VAL A 103 14.96 -0.06 5.13
C VAL A 103 13.99 0.99 5.66
N ILE A 104 12.87 1.21 4.94
CA ILE A 104 11.75 2.03 5.41
C ILE A 104 10.44 1.28 5.14
N ILE A 105 9.89 0.65 6.17
CA ILE A 105 8.61 -0.05 6.09
C ILE A 105 7.71 0.48 7.19
N GLY A 106 6.57 1.06 6.79
CA GLY A 106 5.59 1.61 7.70
C GLY A 106 4.41 0.70 7.97
N SER A 107 3.64 1.04 9.00
CA SER A 107 2.33 0.48 9.29
C SER A 107 1.45 1.61 9.86
N GLY A 108 0.17 1.61 9.56
CA GLY A 108 -0.74 2.67 10.04
C GLY A 108 -1.08 2.54 11.52
N ILE A 109 -1.20 1.31 12.03
CA ILE A 109 -1.63 1.00 13.39
C ILE A 109 -0.61 0.10 14.12
N GLY A 110 0.08 -0.78 13.41
CA GLY A 110 1.07 -1.68 13.99
C GLY A 110 0.48 -2.86 14.74
N GLY A 111 1.09 -3.25 15.87
CA GLY A 111 0.78 -4.46 16.59
C GLY A 111 -0.49 -4.42 17.45
N LEU A 112 -1.63 -4.03 16.89
CA LEU A 112 -2.92 -4.03 17.58
C LEU A 112 -3.31 -5.42 18.09
N PRO A 113 -3.12 -6.53 17.36
CA PRO A 113 -3.35 -7.88 17.89
C PRO A 113 -2.56 -8.17 19.16
N ALA A 114 -1.29 -7.77 19.22
CA ALA A 114 -0.46 -7.93 20.40
C ALA A 114 -0.99 -7.10 21.60
N ILE A 115 -1.47 -5.88 21.35
CA ILE A 115 -2.08 -5.02 22.39
C ILE A 115 -3.31 -5.71 22.98
N GLU A 116 -4.24 -6.17 22.15
CA GLU A 116 -5.46 -6.86 22.61
C GLU A 116 -5.13 -8.13 23.40
N HIS A 117 -4.22 -8.94 22.88
CA HIS A 117 -3.80 -10.18 23.54
C HIS A 117 -3.17 -9.92 24.91
N TYR A 118 -2.17 -9.03 25.01
CA TYR A 118 -1.46 -8.79 26.26
C TYR A 118 -2.26 -7.95 27.25
N HIS A 119 -3.21 -7.13 26.80
CA HIS A 119 -4.17 -6.49 27.68
C HIS A 119 -5.06 -7.55 28.38
N LYS A 120 -5.57 -8.54 27.65
CA LYS A 120 -6.30 -9.66 28.23
C LYS A 120 -5.43 -10.46 29.21
N VAL A 121 -4.18 -10.78 28.84
CA VAL A 121 -3.22 -11.46 29.73
C VAL A 121 -2.97 -10.66 30.99
N LEU A 122 -2.84 -9.33 30.92
CA LEU A 122 -2.66 -8.46 32.06
C LEU A 122 -3.84 -8.55 33.05
N LEU A 123 -5.06 -8.50 32.54
CA LEU A 123 -6.28 -8.55 33.37
C LEU A 123 -6.50 -9.92 34.01
N GLU A 124 -6.28 -11.01 33.24
CA GLU A 124 -6.57 -12.37 33.70
C GLU A 124 -5.44 -13.00 34.54
N LYS A 125 -4.17 -12.70 34.22
CA LYS A 125 -2.98 -13.40 34.72
C LYS A 125 -1.96 -12.51 35.42
N GLY A 126 -2.19 -11.19 35.40
CA GLY A 126 -1.34 -10.18 36.01
C GLY A 126 -0.06 -9.85 35.25
N PRO A 127 0.68 -8.80 35.71
CA PRO A 127 1.77 -8.18 34.94
C PRO A 127 2.99 -9.10 34.71
N ARG A 128 3.19 -10.11 35.59
CA ARG A 128 4.31 -11.05 35.46
C ARG A 128 4.20 -12.00 34.25
N ARG A 129 3.05 -12.02 33.58
CA ARG A 129 2.79 -12.86 32.42
C ARG A 129 2.95 -12.12 31.07
N ILE A 130 3.25 -10.82 31.10
CA ILE A 130 3.58 -10.06 29.89
C ILE A 130 4.97 -10.52 29.42
N THR A 131 5.05 -10.85 28.14
CA THR A 131 6.33 -11.25 27.49
C THR A 131 7.31 -10.07 27.41
N PRO A 132 8.63 -10.29 27.51
CA PRO A 132 9.63 -9.26 27.19
C PRO A 132 9.59 -8.80 25.74
N PHE A 133 8.94 -9.55 24.85
CA PHE A 133 8.79 -9.20 23.43
C PHE A 133 7.56 -8.34 23.15
N PHE A 134 6.71 -8.02 24.13
CA PHE A 134 5.48 -7.25 23.93
C PHE A 134 5.75 -5.92 23.24
N ILE A 135 6.69 -5.12 23.73
CA ILE A 135 7.02 -3.84 23.11
C ILE A 135 7.62 -4.02 21.69
N PRO A 136 8.60 -4.90 21.45
CA PRO A 136 9.07 -5.20 20.09
C PRO A 136 7.98 -5.68 19.12
N MET A 137 6.95 -6.38 19.61
CA MET A 137 5.84 -6.83 18.76
C MET A 137 4.98 -5.68 18.24
N LEU A 138 4.77 -4.65 19.07
CA LEU A 138 3.75 -3.63 18.78
C LEU A 138 4.30 -2.38 18.06
N ILE A 139 5.56 -2.00 18.31
CA ILE A 139 6.09 -0.74 17.75
C ILE A 139 6.40 -0.87 16.25
N ILE A 140 5.94 0.12 15.50
CA ILE A 140 5.85 0.05 14.04
C ILE A 140 7.22 -0.08 13.36
N ASN A 141 8.24 0.60 13.88
CA ASN A 141 9.59 0.56 13.30
C ASN A 141 10.25 -0.82 13.37
N LEU A 142 9.68 -1.78 14.12
CA LEU A 142 10.22 -3.14 14.17
C LEU A 142 9.97 -3.94 12.87
N ALA A 143 9.03 -3.53 12.01
CA ALA A 143 8.96 -4.07 10.66
C ALA A 143 10.28 -3.79 9.90
N SER A 144 10.73 -2.53 9.87
CA SER A 144 12.03 -2.15 9.28
C SER A 144 13.20 -2.75 10.03
N GLY A 145 13.15 -2.79 11.37
CA GLY A 145 14.21 -3.35 12.21
C GLY A 145 14.45 -4.83 11.95
N GLN A 146 13.39 -5.65 11.88
CA GLN A 146 13.49 -7.08 11.61
C GLN A 146 13.97 -7.39 10.20
N VAL A 147 13.51 -6.62 9.20
CA VAL A 147 14.00 -6.72 7.82
C VAL A 147 15.49 -6.34 7.74
N SER A 148 15.90 -5.27 8.39
CA SER A 148 17.30 -4.85 8.49
C SER A 148 18.19 -5.95 9.10
N ILE A 149 17.76 -6.55 10.22
CA ILE A 149 18.48 -7.66 10.88
C ILE A 149 18.58 -8.87 9.96
N LYS A 150 17.46 -9.25 9.31
CA LYS A 150 17.40 -10.42 8.43
C LYS A 150 18.36 -10.33 7.25
N PHE A 151 18.46 -9.17 6.61
CA PHE A 151 19.27 -8.98 5.40
C PHE A 151 20.64 -8.36 5.67
N GLY A 152 20.92 -7.91 6.89
CA GLY A 152 22.17 -7.24 7.23
C GLY A 152 22.28 -5.83 6.64
N ALA A 153 21.14 -5.18 6.34
CA ALA A 153 21.11 -3.80 5.85
C ALA A 153 21.43 -2.83 6.98
N ARG A 154 22.47 -1.99 6.82
CA ARG A 154 23.02 -1.09 7.85
C ARG A 154 22.89 0.38 7.49
N GLY A 155 22.25 0.69 6.36
CA GLY A 155 21.93 2.04 5.93
C GLY A 155 20.79 2.67 6.74
N PRO A 156 20.18 3.76 6.24
CA PRO A 156 19.05 4.42 6.91
C PRO A 156 17.93 3.43 7.26
N ASN A 157 17.43 3.51 8.51
CA ASN A 157 16.36 2.64 9.00
C ASN A 157 15.32 3.47 9.74
N SER A 158 14.09 3.49 9.25
CA SER A 158 12.96 4.21 9.86
C SER A 158 11.62 3.61 9.47
N ALA A 159 10.53 4.21 9.92
CA ALA A 159 9.17 3.83 9.54
C ALA A 159 8.28 5.07 9.46
N ALA A 160 7.52 5.22 8.39
CA ALA A 160 6.44 6.19 8.34
C ALA A 160 5.21 5.68 9.08
N VAL A 161 4.43 6.60 9.66
CA VAL A 161 3.15 6.33 10.30
C VAL A 161 2.19 7.45 9.91
N THR A 162 1.51 7.28 8.77
CA THR A 162 0.66 8.31 8.16
C THR A 162 -0.66 7.73 7.66
N ALA A 163 -1.27 6.91 8.53
CA ALA A 163 -2.54 6.22 8.26
C ALA A 163 -2.52 5.51 6.89
N CYS A 164 -3.50 5.78 6.03
CA CYS A 164 -3.62 5.12 4.72
C CYS A 164 -2.52 5.51 3.72
N ALA A 165 -1.78 6.60 3.94
CA ALA A 165 -0.68 7.04 3.08
C ALA A 165 0.69 6.47 3.49
N THR A 166 0.76 5.67 4.54
CA THR A 166 2.00 5.16 5.15
C THR A 166 2.93 4.47 4.15
N GLY A 167 2.43 3.52 3.37
CA GLY A 167 3.25 2.77 2.41
C GLY A 167 3.80 3.66 1.30
N THR A 168 3.00 4.61 0.83
CA THR A 168 3.39 5.59 -0.19
C THR A 168 4.45 6.55 0.35
N HIS A 169 4.30 7.08 1.56
CA HIS A 169 5.32 7.90 2.23
C HIS A 169 6.63 7.11 2.43
N SER A 170 6.54 5.86 2.88
CA SER A 170 7.73 5.02 3.09
C SER A 170 8.54 4.84 1.79
N ILE A 171 7.86 4.60 0.67
CA ILE A 171 8.51 4.48 -0.65
C ILE A 171 9.07 5.84 -1.11
N GLY A 172 8.29 6.91 -0.93
CA GLY A 172 8.71 8.26 -1.31
C GLY A 172 9.91 8.78 -0.50
N ASP A 173 9.93 8.53 0.80
CA ASP A 173 11.06 8.91 1.68
C ASP A 173 12.32 8.09 1.32
N ALA A 174 12.17 6.80 1.04
CA ALA A 174 13.25 5.96 0.55
C ALA A 174 13.81 6.46 -0.79
N PHE A 175 12.94 6.87 -1.71
CA PHE A 175 13.30 7.51 -2.97
C PHE A 175 14.18 8.75 -2.74
N ARG A 176 13.77 9.65 -1.83
CA ARG A 176 14.55 10.86 -1.49
C ARG A 176 15.93 10.52 -0.92
N LEU A 177 16.03 9.50 -0.07
CA LEU A 177 17.32 9.09 0.49
C LEU A 177 18.28 8.62 -0.61
N ILE A 178 17.80 7.92 -1.63
CA ILE A 178 18.64 7.53 -2.77
C ILE A 178 18.99 8.74 -3.64
N GLN A 179 18.00 9.60 -3.97
CA GLN A 179 18.23 10.80 -4.79
C GLN A 179 19.30 11.72 -4.20
N HIS A 180 19.32 11.84 -2.87
CA HIS A 180 20.29 12.69 -2.17
C HIS A 180 21.60 11.96 -1.81
N GLY A 181 21.78 10.72 -2.21
CA GLY A 181 23.00 9.95 -2.00
C GLY A 181 23.22 9.44 -0.58
N TYR A 182 22.20 9.41 0.28
CA TYR A 182 22.28 8.80 1.61
C TYR A 182 22.29 7.28 1.58
N ALA A 183 21.67 6.68 0.55
CA ALA A 183 21.68 5.26 0.30
C ALA A 183 21.88 4.99 -1.20
N ASP A 184 22.33 3.77 -1.55
CA ASP A 184 22.39 3.29 -2.92
C ASP A 184 21.21 2.36 -3.22
N ALA A 185 20.66 1.73 -2.19
CA ALA A 185 19.44 0.92 -2.30
C ALA A 185 18.59 1.02 -1.03
N MET A 186 17.28 0.84 -1.19
CA MET A 186 16.30 0.85 -0.10
C MET A 186 15.27 -0.26 -0.28
N ILE A 187 14.96 -0.96 0.80
CA ILE A 187 13.81 -1.86 0.91
C ILE A 187 12.69 -1.02 1.52
N ALA A 188 11.61 -0.78 0.77
CA ALA A 188 10.59 0.19 1.19
C ALA A 188 9.17 -0.27 0.90
N GLY A 189 8.22 0.19 1.72
CA GLY A 189 6.80 -0.09 1.52
C GLY A 189 5.97 -0.02 2.79
N GLY A 190 4.89 -0.79 2.83
CA GLY A 190 3.99 -0.84 3.98
C GLY A 190 3.49 -2.24 4.30
N SER A 191 3.14 -2.43 5.56
CA SER A 191 2.57 -3.68 6.08
C SER A 191 1.51 -3.39 7.14
N GLU A 192 0.42 -4.15 7.15
CA GLU A 192 -0.68 -3.98 8.12
C GLU A 192 -1.37 -5.30 8.41
N SER A 193 -1.76 -5.52 9.68
CA SER A 193 -2.59 -6.66 10.07
C SER A 193 -3.41 -6.32 11.31
N VAL A 194 -4.56 -5.66 11.11
CA VAL A 194 -5.39 -5.13 12.20
C VAL A 194 -6.86 -5.53 12.08
N ILE A 195 -7.12 -6.67 11.42
CA ILE A 195 -8.45 -7.29 11.40
C ILE A 195 -8.67 -7.97 12.77
N THR A 196 -9.05 -7.15 13.75
CA THR A 196 -9.24 -7.52 15.15
C THR A 196 -10.55 -6.94 15.68
N PRO A 197 -11.06 -7.41 16.85
CA PRO A 197 -12.23 -6.81 17.48
C PRO A 197 -12.12 -5.30 17.68
N LEU A 198 -11.00 -4.76 18.17
CA LEU A 198 -10.82 -3.31 18.35
C LEU A 198 -10.65 -2.59 16.99
N GLY A 199 -9.96 -3.18 16.03
CA GLY A 199 -9.81 -2.61 14.70
C GLY A 199 -11.16 -2.46 13.99
N ILE A 200 -11.91 -3.56 13.87
CA ILE A 200 -13.25 -3.55 13.26
C ILE A 200 -14.21 -2.68 14.08
N GLY A 201 -14.22 -2.82 15.42
CA GLY A 201 -15.08 -2.04 16.30
C GLY A 201 -14.81 -0.54 16.25
N GLY A 202 -13.55 -0.14 16.20
CA GLY A 202 -13.16 1.27 16.11
C GLY A 202 -13.64 1.94 14.80
N PHE A 203 -13.43 1.29 13.66
CA PHE A 203 -13.90 1.81 12.36
C PHE A 203 -15.44 1.71 12.21
N ASN A 204 -16.10 0.70 12.82
CA ASN A 204 -17.55 0.65 12.90
C ASN A 204 -18.13 1.82 13.70
N ALA A 205 -17.50 2.18 14.83
CA ALA A 205 -17.93 3.33 15.64
C ALA A 205 -17.89 4.66 14.84
N MET A 206 -16.97 4.75 13.86
CA MET A 206 -16.87 5.87 12.93
C MET A 206 -17.82 5.76 11.74
N LYS A 207 -18.56 4.64 11.59
CA LYS A 207 -19.40 4.33 10.42
C LYS A 207 -18.63 4.38 9.10
N ALA A 208 -17.37 3.97 9.12
CA ALA A 208 -16.49 4.05 7.96
C ALA A 208 -16.46 2.74 7.14
N LEU A 209 -16.89 1.62 7.74
CA LEU A 209 -16.87 0.30 7.09
C LEU A 209 -18.19 -0.03 6.40
N SER A 210 -18.08 -0.76 5.29
CA SER A 210 -19.23 -1.39 4.64
C SER A 210 -19.86 -2.43 5.56
N THR A 211 -21.19 -2.50 5.53
CA THR A 211 -21.99 -3.49 6.25
C THR A 211 -22.69 -4.50 5.32
N ARG A 212 -22.25 -4.61 4.08
CA ARG A 212 -22.78 -5.54 3.07
C ARG A 212 -22.32 -6.98 3.34
N ASN A 213 -22.69 -7.51 4.51
CA ASN A 213 -22.23 -8.81 5.01
C ASN A 213 -22.77 -10.02 4.22
N ASP A 214 -23.89 -9.86 3.54
CA ASP A 214 -24.56 -10.97 2.79
C ASP A 214 -23.90 -11.19 1.42
N GLU A 215 -23.21 -10.18 0.88
CA GLU A 215 -22.49 -10.24 -0.39
C GLU A 215 -21.06 -9.72 -0.23
N PRO A 216 -20.16 -10.41 0.52
CA PRO A 216 -18.82 -9.93 0.82
C PRO A 216 -18.03 -9.52 -0.42
N GLU A 217 -18.11 -10.31 -1.48
CA GLU A 217 -17.39 -10.10 -2.73
C GLU A 217 -17.80 -8.83 -3.47
N LYS A 218 -18.99 -8.28 -3.17
CA LYS A 218 -19.54 -7.05 -3.77
C LYS A 218 -19.48 -5.84 -2.84
N ALA A 219 -18.91 -5.98 -1.65
CA ALA A 219 -18.95 -4.94 -0.63
C ALA A 219 -18.04 -3.76 -0.97
N SER A 220 -16.80 -4.01 -1.41
CA SER A 220 -15.92 -2.95 -1.90
C SER A 220 -16.25 -2.65 -3.36
N ARG A 221 -16.82 -1.45 -3.59
CA ARG A 221 -17.33 -1.01 -4.90
C ARG A 221 -17.00 0.46 -5.18
N PRO A 222 -15.70 0.80 -5.32
CA PRO A 222 -15.29 2.18 -5.56
C PRO A 222 -16.01 2.80 -6.76
N PHE A 223 -16.39 4.08 -6.63
CA PHE A 223 -17.08 4.89 -7.67
C PHE A 223 -18.51 4.45 -8.01
N ASP A 224 -19.02 3.40 -7.39
CA ASP A 224 -20.40 2.94 -7.55
C ASP A 224 -21.33 3.73 -6.61
N ILE A 225 -22.57 4.03 -7.07
CA ILE A 225 -23.52 4.84 -6.28
C ILE A 225 -23.98 4.12 -5.00
N ASP A 226 -23.98 2.77 -5.02
CA ASP A 226 -24.42 1.93 -3.90
C ASP A 226 -23.29 1.61 -2.91
N ARG A 227 -22.13 2.29 -2.98
CA ARG A 227 -21.04 2.13 -2.01
C ARG A 227 -21.46 2.64 -0.64
N ASP A 228 -21.11 1.91 0.42
CA ASP A 228 -21.54 2.18 1.79
C ASP A 228 -20.39 2.28 2.81
N GLY A 229 -19.15 2.27 2.35
CA GLY A 229 -17.95 2.32 3.19
C GLY A 229 -16.84 1.43 2.67
N PHE A 230 -15.65 1.55 3.24
CA PHE A 230 -14.55 0.69 2.85
C PHE A 230 -14.63 -0.70 3.51
N VAL A 231 -13.96 -1.68 2.96
CA VAL A 231 -13.73 -2.98 3.57
C VAL A 231 -12.28 -3.05 4.05
N MET A 232 -12.04 -3.36 5.32
CA MET A 232 -10.68 -3.51 5.85
C MET A 232 -9.97 -4.71 5.22
N GLY A 233 -8.69 -4.55 4.86
CA GLY A 233 -7.80 -5.63 4.44
C GLY A 233 -6.50 -5.66 5.22
N GLU A 234 -5.75 -6.75 5.09
CA GLU A 234 -4.42 -6.93 5.65
C GLU A 234 -3.41 -7.35 4.58
N GLY A 235 -2.12 -7.16 4.84
CA GLY A 235 -1.05 -7.60 3.94
C GLY A 235 0.19 -6.73 3.96
N ALA A 236 1.02 -6.85 2.92
CA ALA A 236 2.21 -6.03 2.71
C ALA A 236 2.52 -5.86 1.22
N GLY A 237 3.03 -4.69 0.86
CA GLY A 237 3.61 -4.39 -0.43
C GLY A 237 4.98 -3.74 -0.26
N ILE A 238 6.01 -4.38 -0.83
CA ILE A 238 7.41 -3.97 -0.68
C ILE A 238 8.06 -3.84 -2.05
N VAL A 239 8.84 -2.79 -2.21
CA VAL A 239 9.70 -2.56 -3.38
C VAL A 239 11.16 -2.49 -2.96
N VAL A 240 12.06 -2.94 -3.82
CA VAL A 240 13.49 -2.64 -3.76
C VAL A 240 13.76 -1.50 -4.73
N LEU A 241 14.21 -0.38 -4.18
CA LEU A 241 14.66 0.79 -4.92
C LEU A 241 16.19 0.79 -4.97
N GLU A 242 16.76 1.12 -6.12
CA GLU A 242 18.22 1.27 -6.29
C GLU A 242 18.53 2.56 -7.06
N ALA A 243 19.66 3.16 -6.79
CA ALA A 243 20.20 4.15 -7.70
C ALA A 243 20.33 3.51 -9.09
N LEU A 244 19.86 4.20 -10.12
CA LEU A 244 19.76 3.62 -11.47
C LEU A 244 21.11 3.14 -11.97
N GLU A 245 22.16 3.92 -11.77
CA GLU A 245 23.53 3.59 -12.18
C GLU A 245 24.04 2.29 -11.54
N GLU A 246 23.70 2.04 -10.26
CA GLU A 246 24.06 0.81 -9.54
C GLU A 246 23.29 -0.39 -10.07
N ALA A 247 21.99 -0.19 -10.34
CA ALA A 247 21.13 -1.22 -10.91
C ALA A 247 21.58 -1.63 -12.32
N GLU A 248 21.93 -0.67 -13.16
CA GLU A 248 22.46 -0.91 -14.52
C GLU A 248 23.82 -1.59 -14.48
N GLN A 249 24.74 -1.12 -13.61
CA GLN A 249 26.08 -1.67 -13.48
C GLN A 249 26.09 -3.15 -13.07
N ARG A 250 25.16 -3.56 -12.19
CA ARG A 250 25.02 -4.98 -11.79
C ARG A 250 24.15 -5.81 -12.74
N GLY A 251 23.60 -5.22 -13.82
CA GLY A 251 22.73 -5.91 -14.76
C GLY A 251 21.38 -6.29 -14.18
N ALA A 252 20.81 -5.48 -13.28
CA ALA A 252 19.52 -5.74 -12.67
C ALA A 252 18.39 -5.70 -13.70
N ARG A 253 17.34 -6.50 -13.47
CA ARG A 253 16.06 -6.23 -14.09
C ARG A 253 15.49 -4.94 -13.49
N ILE A 254 15.07 -4.01 -14.34
CA ILE A 254 14.42 -2.78 -13.93
C ILE A 254 12.96 -2.83 -14.39
N TYR A 255 12.03 -2.75 -13.46
CA TYR A 255 10.59 -2.72 -13.74
C TYR A 255 10.12 -1.36 -14.20
N ALA A 256 10.58 -0.32 -13.52
CA ALA A 256 10.21 1.06 -13.74
C ALA A 256 11.24 1.99 -13.08
N GLU A 257 11.17 3.28 -13.39
CA GLU A 257 11.79 4.33 -12.59
C GLU A 257 10.72 4.98 -11.68
N LEU A 258 11.06 5.25 -10.44
CA LEU A 258 10.31 6.17 -9.59
C LEU A 258 10.86 7.57 -9.86
N VAL A 259 10.02 8.45 -10.42
CA VAL A 259 10.45 9.75 -10.94
C VAL A 259 9.84 10.93 -10.20
N GLY A 260 8.75 10.74 -9.45
CA GLY A 260 8.09 11.82 -8.71
C GLY A 260 7.47 11.35 -7.40
N TYR A 261 7.56 12.21 -6.39
CA TYR A 261 6.95 12.04 -5.09
C TYR A 261 6.40 13.37 -4.59
N GLY A 262 5.09 13.44 -4.38
CA GLY A 262 4.39 14.59 -3.83
C GLY A 262 3.78 14.29 -2.46
N MET A 263 3.76 15.30 -1.62
CA MET A 263 3.12 15.26 -0.30
C MET A 263 2.31 16.52 -0.06
N SER A 264 1.19 16.41 0.63
CA SER A 264 0.41 17.56 1.10
C SER A 264 -0.34 17.22 2.38
N ALA A 265 -0.88 18.24 3.02
CA ALA A 265 -1.81 18.08 4.13
C ALA A 265 -3.09 18.87 3.86
N ASP A 266 -4.26 18.29 4.13
CA ASP A 266 -5.56 18.96 3.98
C ASP A 266 -5.76 20.09 5.00
N ALA A 267 -5.23 19.93 6.22
CA ALA A 267 -5.42 20.84 7.35
C ALA A 267 -6.89 21.21 7.57
N TYR A 268 -7.79 20.23 7.43
CA TYR A 268 -9.24 20.47 7.42
C TYR A 268 -9.99 19.69 8.52
N HIS A 269 -9.93 18.35 8.51
CA HIS A 269 -10.69 17.51 9.43
C HIS A 269 -9.92 16.22 9.76
N LEU A 270 -10.25 15.56 10.88
CA LEU A 270 -9.57 14.34 11.32
C LEU A 270 -9.71 13.17 10.33
N THR A 271 -10.85 13.05 9.65
CA THR A 271 -11.18 11.88 8.81
C THR A 271 -11.81 12.23 7.47
N ALA A 272 -12.45 13.40 7.35
CA ALA A 272 -13.01 13.85 6.09
C ALA A 272 -11.95 14.57 5.25
N PRO A 273 -11.88 14.29 3.93
CA PRO A 273 -11.01 15.03 3.04
C PRO A 273 -11.45 16.49 2.89
N ALA A 274 -10.52 17.36 2.49
CA ALA A 274 -10.83 18.76 2.21
C ALA A 274 -11.86 18.89 1.07
N PRO A 275 -12.74 19.90 1.13
CA PRO A 275 -13.72 20.15 0.05
C PRO A 275 -13.05 20.22 -1.33
N GLU A 276 -13.74 19.73 -2.35
CA GLU A 276 -13.27 19.73 -3.75
C GLU A 276 -11.94 18.99 -3.97
N GLY A 277 -11.41 18.29 -2.94
CA GLY A 277 -10.17 17.53 -3.03
C GLY A 277 -8.93 18.40 -3.18
N GLU A 278 -8.92 19.62 -2.63
CA GLU A 278 -7.80 20.58 -2.78
C GLU A 278 -6.46 19.97 -2.36
N GLY A 279 -6.41 19.30 -1.20
CA GLY A 279 -5.18 18.66 -0.72
C GLY A 279 -4.70 17.53 -1.63
N ALA A 280 -5.62 16.68 -2.10
CA ALA A 280 -5.34 15.60 -3.05
C ALA A 280 -4.86 16.15 -4.40
N ALA A 281 -5.53 17.18 -4.94
CA ALA A 281 -5.14 17.84 -6.17
C ALA A 281 -3.74 18.45 -6.06
N ARG A 282 -3.45 19.16 -4.98
CA ARG A 282 -2.13 19.74 -4.71
C ARG A 282 -1.06 18.66 -4.59
N CYS A 283 -1.36 17.53 -3.96
CA CYS A 283 -0.44 16.40 -3.86
C CYS A 283 -0.08 15.85 -5.25
N MET A 284 -1.07 15.56 -6.10
CA MET A 284 -0.84 15.10 -7.47
C MET A 284 -0.06 16.14 -8.31
N ALA A 285 -0.42 17.43 -8.21
CA ALA A 285 0.29 18.49 -8.92
C ALA A 285 1.76 18.63 -8.48
N LEU A 286 2.04 18.49 -7.17
CA LEU A 286 3.41 18.47 -6.65
C LEU A 286 4.19 17.25 -7.15
N THR A 287 3.54 16.09 -7.27
CA THR A 287 4.17 14.88 -7.82
C THR A 287 4.59 15.06 -9.28
N LEU A 288 3.71 15.63 -10.10
CA LEU A 288 3.99 15.94 -11.50
C LEU A 288 5.12 16.96 -11.65
N LYS A 289 5.09 18.01 -10.80
CA LYS A 289 6.14 19.04 -10.77
C LYS A 289 7.49 18.46 -10.37
N ASP A 290 7.52 17.58 -9.38
CA ASP A 290 8.75 16.94 -8.91
C ASP A 290 9.40 16.08 -10.00
N ALA A 291 8.59 15.43 -10.81
CA ALA A 291 9.03 14.59 -11.92
C ALA A 291 9.33 15.35 -13.21
N ASP A 292 9.00 16.64 -13.29
CA ASP A 292 8.98 17.42 -14.54
C ASP A 292 8.16 16.74 -15.66
N VAL A 293 7.00 16.19 -15.29
CA VAL A 293 6.08 15.48 -16.20
C VAL A 293 4.79 16.27 -16.36
N PRO A 294 4.38 16.62 -17.59
CA PRO A 294 3.12 17.31 -17.80
C PRO A 294 1.91 16.37 -17.56
N PRO A 295 0.77 16.89 -17.12
CA PRO A 295 -0.43 16.06 -16.83
C PRO A 295 -0.83 15.17 -17.99
N GLU A 296 -0.71 15.63 -19.23
CA GLU A 296 -1.11 14.92 -20.44
C GLU A 296 -0.26 13.67 -20.73
N ALA A 297 0.90 13.54 -20.10
CA ALA A 297 1.78 12.39 -20.25
C ALA A 297 1.44 11.22 -19.31
N VAL A 298 0.52 11.40 -18.37
CA VAL A 298 0.08 10.34 -17.46
C VAL A 298 -0.98 9.49 -18.15
N ASP A 299 -0.78 8.18 -18.14
CA ASP A 299 -1.67 7.21 -18.80
C ASP A 299 -2.61 6.51 -17.81
N TYR A 300 -2.19 6.38 -16.55
CA TYR A 300 -2.89 5.59 -15.54
C TYR A 300 -2.77 6.16 -14.13
N ILE A 301 -3.87 6.12 -13.39
CA ILE A 301 -3.91 6.36 -11.94
C ILE A 301 -4.42 5.11 -11.23
N ASN A 302 -3.62 4.57 -10.32
CA ASN A 302 -4.10 3.68 -9.28
C ASN A 302 -4.65 4.56 -8.15
N ALA A 303 -5.96 4.65 -8.08
CA ALA A 303 -6.66 5.59 -7.21
C ALA A 303 -6.61 5.14 -5.74
N HIS A 304 -6.72 6.11 -4.84
CA HIS A 304 -7.01 5.80 -3.45
C HIS A 304 -8.34 5.06 -3.33
N GLY A 305 -9.41 5.52 -3.96
CA GLY A 305 -10.65 4.81 -4.29
C GLY A 305 -11.11 3.80 -3.23
N THR A 306 -11.50 4.27 -2.05
CA THR A 306 -11.77 3.41 -0.88
C THR A 306 -13.17 2.82 -0.83
N SER A 307 -14.04 3.13 -1.79
CA SER A 307 -15.48 2.76 -1.73
C SER A 307 -16.26 3.52 -0.65
N THR A 308 -15.82 4.73 -0.31
CA THR A 308 -16.56 5.66 0.55
C THR A 308 -17.23 6.73 -0.29
N LYS A 309 -18.47 7.12 0.06
CA LYS A 309 -19.21 8.12 -0.74
C LYS A 309 -18.37 9.36 -1.01
N GLN A 310 -17.99 10.04 0.04
CA GLN A 310 -17.28 11.32 -0.05
C GLN A 310 -15.86 11.16 -0.61
N GLY A 311 -15.14 10.10 -0.24
CA GLY A 311 -13.74 9.89 -0.66
C GLY A 311 -13.61 9.77 -2.17
N ASP A 312 -14.44 8.94 -2.79
CA ASP A 312 -14.36 8.65 -4.22
C ASP A 312 -14.82 9.85 -5.08
N GLU A 313 -15.87 10.59 -4.66
CA GLU A 313 -16.32 11.82 -5.30
C GLU A 313 -15.23 12.91 -5.27
N ILE A 314 -14.61 13.09 -4.10
CA ILE A 314 -13.57 14.11 -3.89
C ILE A 314 -12.29 13.76 -4.67
N GLU A 315 -11.88 12.49 -4.72
CA GLU A 315 -10.75 12.08 -5.54
C GLU A 315 -11.02 12.29 -7.04
N THR A 316 -12.24 12.00 -7.49
CA THR A 316 -12.68 12.30 -8.87
C THR A 316 -12.57 13.78 -9.20
N ALA A 317 -13.04 14.66 -8.31
CA ALA A 317 -12.93 16.11 -8.47
C ALA A 317 -11.46 16.57 -8.51
N ALA A 318 -10.62 16.03 -7.62
CA ALA A 318 -9.19 16.32 -7.59
C ALA A 318 -8.48 15.92 -8.89
N ILE A 319 -8.78 14.73 -9.44
CA ILE A 319 -8.25 14.27 -10.73
C ILE A 319 -8.68 15.24 -11.85
N LYS A 320 -9.95 15.62 -11.92
CA LYS A 320 -10.43 16.59 -12.90
C LYS A 320 -9.73 17.93 -12.79
N THR A 321 -9.48 18.41 -11.58
CA THR A 321 -8.78 19.68 -11.31
C THR A 321 -7.35 19.65 -11.84
N VAL A 322 -6.61 18.56 -11.63
CA VAL A 322 -5.19 18.45 -12.02
C VAL A 322 -5.02 18.17 -13.52
N PHE A 323 -5.86 17.30 -14.08
CA PHE A 323 -5.69 16.78 -15.43
C PHE A 323 -6.59 17.47 -16.48
N GLY A 324 -7.54 18.32 -16.06
CA GLY A 324 -8.44 19.06 -16.96
C GLY A 324 -9.12 18.12 -17.97
N GLU A 325 -9.12 18.48 -19.24
CA GLU A 325 -9.70 17.67 -20.32
C GLU A 325 -9.01 16.30 -20.50
N HIS A 326 -7.76 16.17 -20.05
CA HIS A 326 -7.05 14.89 -20.11
C HIS A 326 -7.62 13.86 -19.14
N ALA A 327 -8.25 14.28 -18.04
CA ALA A 327 -8.89 13.39 -17.08
C ALA A 327 -9.88 12.42 -17.72
N ARG A 328 -10.56 12.82 -18.80
CA ARG A 328 -11.52 11.98 -19.55
C ARG A 328 -10.87 10.92 -20.44
N ARG A 329 -9.56 11.00 -20.66
CA ARG A 329 -8.76 10.06 -21.48
C ARG A 329 -7.84 9.20 -20.63
N LEU A 330 -7.63 9.61 -19.40
CA LEU A 330 -6.81 8.96 -18.40
C LEU A 330 -7.55 7.74 -17.83
N ALA A 331 -6.89 6.60 -17.79
CA ALA A 331 -7.44 5.42 -17.12
C ALA A 331 -7.24 5.51 -15.61
N VAL A 332 -8.27 5.24 -14.85
CA VAL A 332 -8.24 5.19 -13.39
C VAL A 332 -8.72 3.81 -12.94
N SER A 333 -8.13 3.19 -11.92
CA SER A 333 -8.77 2.04 -11.27
C SER A 333 -8.43 1.97 -9.79
N SER A 334 -9.33 1.37 -9.00
CA SER A 334 -9.08 1.05 -7.61
C SER A 334 -8.99 -0.46 -7.40
N THR A 335 -7.78 -0.92 -7.11
CA THR A 335 -7.54 -2.33 -6.75
C THR A 335 -8.12 -2.71 -5.40
N LYS A 336 -8.51 -1.70 -4.58
CA LYS A 336 -9.24 -1.92 -3.33
C LYS A 336 -10.62 -2.55 -3.53
N SER A 337 -11.19 -2.48 -4.73
CA SER A 337 -12.39 -3.24 -5.08
C SER A 337 -12.22 -4.74 -4.88
N MET A 338 -10.97 -5.25 -5.02
CA MET A 338 -10.61 -6.65 -4.88
C MET A 338 -9.94 -6.98 -3.55
N THR A 339 -9.00 -6.15 -3.12
CA THR A 339 -8.19 -6.42 -1.91
C THR A 339 -8.84 -5.93 -0.61
N GLY A 340 -9.83 -5.03 -0.69
CA GLY A 340 -10.16 -4.16 0.42
C GLY A 340 -9.08 -3.09 0.64
N HIS A 341 -9.25 -2.29 1.67
CA HIS A 341 -8.32 -1.24 2.05
C HIS A 341 -7.31 -1.75 3.09
N LEU A 342 -6.06 -1.92 2.69
CA LEU A 342 -4.99 -2.46 3.54
C LEU A 342 -4.35 -1.39 4.46
N LEU A 343 -5.02 -0.26 4.66
CA LEU A 343 -4.58 0.84 5.53
C LEU A 343 -3.11 1.23 5.27
N GLY A 344 -2.21 1.06 6.23
CA GLY A 344 -0.79 1.40 6.07
C GLY A 344 -0.04 0.59 5.02
N ALA A 345 -0.51 -0.61 4.68
CA ALA A 345 0.06 -1.42 3.62
C ALA A 345 -0.42 -1.03 2.21
N ALA A 346 -1.56 -0.32 2.10
CA ALA A 346 -2.25 -0.05 0.85
C ALA A 346 -1.33 0.58 -0.21
N GLY A 347 -0.65 1.68 0.13
CA GLY A 347 0.22 2.38 -0.80
C GLY A 347 1.39 1.53 -1.33
N GLY A 348 1.92 0.61 -0.51
CA GLY A 348 2.95 -0.34 -0.94
C GLY A 348 2.42 -1.35 -1.97
N VAL A 349 1.24 -1.92 -1.70
CA VAL A 349 0.58 -2.88 -2.60
C VAL A 349 0.17 -2.20 -3.92
N GLU A 350 -0.38 -1.00 -3.85
CA GLU A 350 -0.82 -0.22 -5.01
C GLU A 350 0.35 0.28 -5.87
N ALA A 351 1.47 0.63 -5.25
CA ALA A 351 2.72 0.92 -5.96
C ALA A 351 3.17 -0.30 -6.78
N VAL A 352 3.19 -1.49 -6.18
CA VAL A 352 3.54 -2.73 -6.89
C VAL A 352 2.56 -3.01 -8.04
N PHE A 353 1.24 -2.88 -7.84
CA PHE A 353 0.28 -3.06 -8.93
C PHE A 353 0.43 -2.02 -10.04
N SER A 354 0.74 -0.77 -9.73
CA SER A 354 1.01 0.29 -10.71
C SER A 354 2.24 -0.05 -11.57
N ILE A 355 3.32 -0.50 -10.94
CA ILE A 355 4.55 -0.93 -11.60
C ILE A 355 4.29 -2.13 -12.53
N LEU A 356 3.56 -3.14 -12.04
CA LEU A 356 3.20 -4.31 -12.83
C LEU A 356 2.27 -3.96 -13.99
N SER A 357 1.38 -2.97 -13.81
CA SER A 357 0.51 -2.48 -14.89
C SER A 357 1.32 -1.91 -16.06
N MET A 358 2.37 -1.14 -15.78
CA MET A 358 3.28 -0.64 -16.80
C MET A 358 4.12 -1.77 -17.41
N TYR A 359 4.66 -2.66 -16.59
CA TYR A 359 5.55 -3.73 -17.04
C TYR A 359 4.85 -4.73 -17.96
N HIS A 360 3.61 -5.10 -17.64
CA HIS A 360 2.82 -6.07 -18.42
C HIS A 360 1.89 -5.42 -19.45
N GLY A 361 1.68 -4.12 -19.41
CA GLY A 361 0.74 -3.43 -20.31
C GLY A 361 -0.73 -3.86 -20.04
N VAL A 362 -1.09 -4.08 -18.78
CA VAL A 362 -2.44 -4.51 -18.37
C VAL A 362 -2.87 -3.72 -17.14
N LEU A 363 -4.03 -3.06 -17.20
CA LEU A 363 -4.62 -2.36 -16.08
C LEU A 363 -5.57 -3.30 -15.31
N PRO A 364 -5.39 -3.47 -13.98
CA PRO A 364 -6.36 -4.15 -13.15
C PRO A 364 -7.70 -3.41 -13.15
N PRO A 365 -8.84 -4.12 -13.08
CA PRO A 365 -10.15 -3.47 -13.05
C PRO A 365 -10.50 -2.89 -11.69
N THR A 366 -11.44 -1.94 -11.70
CA THR A 366 -12.33 -1.69 -10.57
C THR A 366 -13.51 -2.63 -10.70
N ILE A 367 -13.56 -3.69 -9.89
CA ILE A 367 -14.72 -4.61 -9.90
C ILE A 367 -15.88 -4.00 -9.12
N ASN A 368 -17.10 -4.58 -9.31
CA ASN A 368 -18.32 -4.16 -8.64
C ASN A 368 -18.83 -2.74 -9.03
N LEU A 369 -18.29 -2.15 -10.08
CA LEU A 369 -18.82 -0.91 -10.64
C LEU A 369 -19.96 -1.26 -11.60
N GLU A 370 -21.15 -1.42 -11.04
CA GLU A 370 -22.38 -1.80 -11.74
C GLU A 370 -23.24 -0.57 -12.06
N ASN A 371 -23.35 0.36 -11.10
CA ASN A 371 -24.10 1.59 -11.18
C ASN A 371 -23.18 2.79 -10.91
N PRO A 372 -22.50 3.32 -11.95
CA PRO A 372 -21.58 4.45 -11.76
C PRO A 372 -22.27 5.63 -11.10
N ASP A 373 -21.62 6.20 -10.06
CA ASP A 373 -22.08 7.43 -9.43
C ASP A 373 -21.95 8.59 -10.44
N PRO A 374 -23.01 9.42 -10.67
CA PRO A 374 -22.93 10.56 -11.59
C PRO A 374 -21.81 11.56 -11.29
N GLU A 375 -21.39 11.69 -10.03
CA GLU A 375 -20.24 12.53 -9.64
C GLU A 375 -18.88 11.87 -9.96
N CYS A 376 -18.90 10.57 -10.21
CA CYS A 376 -17.73 9.77 -10.57
C CYS A 376 -17.82 9.39 -12.07
N ASP A 377 -17.51 10.33 -12.97
CA ASP A 377 -17.74 10.23 -14.42
C ASP A 377 -16.46 10.04 -15.26
N LEU A 378 -15.40 9.47 -14.67
CA LEU A 378 -14.16 9.14 -15.36
C LEU A 378 -14.13 7.68 -15.86
N ASP A 379 -13.05 7.30 -16.54
CA ASP A 379 -12.81 5.93 -16.99
C ASP A 379 -12.16 5.09 -15.89
N TYR A 380 -12.97 4.35 -15.13
CA TYR A 380 -12.50 3.58 -13.97
C TYR A 380 -12.07 2.14 -14.28
N VAL A 381 -11.83 1.79 -15.54
CA VAL A 381 -11.51 0.41 -15.96
C VAL A 381 -12.50 -0.60 -15.38
N ALA A 382 -13.80 -0.37 -15.60
CA ALA A 382 -14.89 -1.09 -14.93
C ALA A 382 -14.87 -2.60 -15.21
N ASN A 383 -14.89 -3.40 -14.15
CA ASN A 383 -15.14 -4.84 -14.08
C ASN A 383 -14.23 -5.78 -14.87
N LYS A 384 -13.44 -5.30 -15.84
CA LYS A 384 -12.55 -6.14 -16.65
C LYS A 384 -11.20 -5.47 -16.84
N ALA A 385 -10.14 -6.24 -16.66
CA ALA A 385 -8.78 -5.77 -16.96
C ALA A 385 -8.65 -5.35 -18.43
N ARG A 386 -7.83 -4.33 -18.68
CA ARG A 386 -7.65 -3.73 -20.00
C ARG A 386 -6.18 -3.73 -20.41
N LYS A 387 -5.89 -4.21 -21.62
CA LYS A 387 -4.57 -4.04 -22.22
C LYS A 387 -4.39 -2.58 -22.65
N THR A 388 -3.32 -1.96 -22.21
CA THR A 388 -3.03 -0.54 -22.46
C THR A 388 -1.53 -0.30 -22.39
N ASP A 389 -1.01 0.49 -23.31
CA ASP A 389 0.37 0.95 -23.24
C ASP A 389 0.48 2.06 -22.18
N VAL A 390 1.18 1.79 -21.08
CA VAL A 390 1.32 2.70 -19.94
C VAL A 390 2.79 3.14 -19.86
N ARG A 391 3.04 4.43 -20.00
CA ARG A 391 4.37 5.04 -19.88
C ARG A 391 4.58 5.70 -18.53
N HIS A 392 3.53 6.35 -18.00
CA HIS A 392 3.53 6.98 -16.69
C HIS A 392 2.31 6.55 -15.91
N ALA A 393 2.53 6.15 -14.66
CA ALA A 393 1.47 5.77 -13.74
C ALA A 393 1.61 6.51 -12.40
N ILE A 394 0.50 7.05 -11.88
CA ILE A 394 0.43 7.62 -10.54
C ILE A 394 -0.23 6.62 -9.60
N SER A 395 0.28 6.51 -8.37
CA SER A 395 -0.37 5.83 -7.25
C SER A 395 -0.74 6.86 -6.19
N ASN A 396 -2.02 6.96 -5.85
CA ASN A 396 -2.57 7.93 -4.90
C ASN A 396 -2.84 7.28 -3.54
N SER A 397 -2.51 7.99 -2.47
CA SER A 397 -2.89 7.60 -1.10
C SER A 397 -3.27 8.83 -0.29
N PHE A 398 -4.52 8.84 0.23
CA PHE A 398 -5.08 9.93 1.02
C PHE A 398 -5.50 9.39 2.38
N GLY A 399 -4.83 9.84 3.45
CA GLY A 399 -4.96 9.25 4.78
C GLY A 399 -5.75 10.11 5.76
N PHE A 400 -6.33 9.47 6.76
CA PHE A 400 -6.89 10.16 7.93
C PHE A 400 -5.83 11.08 8.55
N GLY A 401 -6.28 12.22 9.09
CA GLY A 401 -5.40 13.33 9.46
C GLY A 401 -5.12 14.29 8.30
N GLY A 402 -5.70 14.02 7.12
CA GLY A 402 -5.51 14.85 5.92
C GLY A 402 -4.10 14.71 5.33
N THR A 403 -3.44 13.59 5.55
CA THR A 403 -2.10 13.33 5.01
C THR A 403 -2.20 12.68 3.64
N ASN A 404 -1.62 13.30 2.62
CA ASN A 404 -1.71 12.88 1.23
C ASN A 404 -0.32 12.58 0.68
N ALA A 405 -0.19 11.51 -0.09
CA ALA A 405 1.02 11.12 -0.79
C ALA A 405 0.72 10.52 -2.16
N CYS A 406 1.52 10.89 -3.16
CA CYS A 406 1.43 10.33 -4.50
C CYS A 406 2.83 9.97 -5.01
N LEU A 407 2.93 8.84 -5.72
CA LEU A 407 4.14 8.40 -6.42
C LEU A 407 3.89 8.39 -7.91
N LEU A 408 4.86 8.86 -8.69
CA LEU A 408 4.84 8.78 -10.15
C LEU A 408 5.94 7.84 -10.63
N PHE A 409 5.51 6.79 -11.31
CA PHE A 409 6.39 5.83 -11.96
C PHE A 409 6.46 6.09 -13.47
N LYS A 410 7.64 5.85 -14.04
CA LYS A 410 7.90 5.92 -15.47
C LYS A 410 8.45 4.58 -15.96
N ARG A 411 7.95 4.11 -17.11
CA ARG A 411 8.47 2.88 -17.72
C ARG A 411 9.94 3.06 -18.11
N TYR A 412 10.77 2.07 -17.75
CA TYR A 412 12.19 2.05 -18.10
C TYR A 412 12.39 1.48 -19.50
N GLY A 413 13.30 2.08 -20.26
CA GLY A 413 13.89 1.46 -21.44
C GLY A 413 13.11 1.55 -22.76
N ARG A 414 12.08 2.38 -22.89
CA ARG A 414 11.45 2.69 -24.19
C ARG A 414 10.88 4.10 -24.26
#